data_c4601f96de94e6e45da0823e613b7555
#
_entry.id   c4601f96de94e6e45da0823e613b7555
#
_cell.length_a   1.000
_cell.length_b   1.000
_cell.length_c   1.000
_cell.angle_alpha   90.00
_cell.angle_beta   90.00
_cell.angle_gamma   90.00
#
_symmetry.space_group_name_H-M   'P 1'
#
loop_
_entity.id
_entity.type
_entity.pdbx_description
1 polymer ?
#
loop_
_entity_poly.entity_id
_entity_poly.type
_entity_poly.pdbx_seq_one_letter_code
_entity_poly.pdbx_strand_id
1 'polypeptide(L)'
;LKGIIVCRGYNNTKIDKRRAAGYCANLAELLGATGVILHPESGGNSHVDCMLTAQACEKIGISTVILAAEMGDVESRDVSLVDYVPEATAIVSAGNREALVAIEKAERVLGGVSFLESMLGADEEQKIPLNFYFCATSQIGAWNISMDAM
;
A
#
# COMPACT_ATOMS: atom_id res chain seq x y z
N LEU A 1 0.96 -16.11 7.41
CA LEU A 1 1.44 -14.73 7.54
C LEU A 1 2.54 -14.69 8.61
N LYS A 2 3.72 -14.17 8.27
CA LYS A 2 4.86 -14.07 9.22
C LYS A 2 4.84 -12.72 9.97
N GLY A 3 4.38 -11.66 9.32
CA GLY A 3 4.30 -10.33 9.90
C GLY A 3 3.87 -9.29 8.90
N ILE A 4 3.72 -8.06 9.36
CA ILE A 4 3.46 -6.87 8.56
C ILE A 4 4.56 -5.86 8.87
N ILE A 5 5.20 -5.33 7.82
CA ILE A 5 6.21 -4.29 7.94
C ILE A 5 5.61 -3.01 7.38
N VAL A 6 5.51 -2.00 8.23
CA VAL A 6 5.07 -0.67 7.82
C VAL A 6 6.30 0.22 7.68
N CYS A 7 6.46 0.83 6.52
CA CYS A 7 7.56 1.75 6.27
C CYS A 7 7.06 3.05 5.64
N ARG A 8 7.86 4.10 5.77
CA ARG A 8 7.55 5.38 5.15
C ARG A 8 7.72 5.29 3.63
N GLY A 9 6.68 5.60 2.87
CA GLY A 9 6.66 5.60 1.40
C GLY A 9 7.08 6.91 0.74
N TYR A 10 7.54 7.89 1.48
CA TYR A 10 7.93 9.22 1.00
C TYR A 10 9.29 9.64 1.55
N ASN A 11 10.31 8.88 1.23
CA ASN A 11 11.67 9.28 1.55
C ASN A 11 12.16 10.31 0.51
N ASN A 12 12.77 11.39 0.98
CA ASN A 12 13.14 12.52 0.11
C ASN A 12 14.42 12.28 -0.65
N THR A 13 15.37 11.56 -0.06
CA THR A 13 16.66 11.31 -0.70
C THR A 13 16.81 9.86 -1.13
N LYS A 14 17.61 9.63 -2.18
CA LYS A 14 17.93 8.27 -2.64
C LYS A 14 18.60 7.42 -1.56
N ILE A 15 19.39 8.07 -0.68
CA ILE A 15 20.05 7.39 0.42
C ILE A 15 19.02 6.89 1.44
N ASP A 16 18.05 7.73 1.81
CA ASP A 16 17.02 7.36 2.77
C ASP A 16 16.09 6.27 2.21
N LYS A 17 15.74 6.37 0.92
CA LYS A 17 14.98 5.32 0.22
C LYS A 17 15.69 3.96 0.30
N ARG A 18 16.98 3.92 -0.06
CA ARG A 18 17.77 2.68 0.00
C ARG A 18 17.94 2.15 1.41
N ARG A 19 18.09 3.04 2.39
CA ARG A 19 18.18 2.67 3.80
C ARG A 19 16.89 2.05 4.30
N ALA A 20 15.74 2.67 4.01
CA ALA A 20 14.43 2.15 4.36
C ALA A 20 14.17 0.78 3.70
N ALA A 21 14.46 0.66 2.41
CA ALA A 21 14.34 -0.60 1.67
C ALA A 21 15.20 -1.72 2.28
N GLY A 22 16.46 -1.42 2.63
CA GLY A 22 17.35 -2.37 3.29
C GLY A 22 16.83 -2.82 4.66
N TYR A 23 16.28 -1.91 5.45
CA TYR A 23 15.67 -2.28 6.73
C TYR A 23 14.43 -3.16 6.56
N CYS A 24 13.58 -2.88 5.56
CA CYS A 24 12.44 -3.74 5.26
C CYS A 24 12.87 -5.15 4.87
N ALA A 25 13.88 -5.28 4.00
CA ALA A 25 14.41 -6.57 3.60
C ALA A 25 14.99 -7.35 4.78
N ASN A 26 15.81 -6.70 5.61
CA ASN A 26 16.39 -7.32 6.80
C ASN A 26 15.31 -7.77 7.81
N LEU A 27 14.26 -6.97 8.00
CA LEU A 27 13.14 -7.36 8.87
C LEU A 27 12.37 -8.55 8.30
N ALA A 28 12.14 -8.57 6.98
CA ALA A 28 11.50 -9.71 6.32
C ALA A 28 12.33 -11.01 6.50
N GLU A 29 13.65 -10.92 6.37
CA GLU A 29 14.57 -12.03 6.61
C GLU A 29 14.49 -12.50 8.07
N LEU A 30 14.55 -11.58 9.04
CA LEU A 30 14.44 -11.90 10.47
C LEU A 30 13.10 -12.57 10.83
N LEU A 31 12.03 -12.20 10.14
CA LEU A 31 10.72 -12.85 10.29
C LEU A 31 10.65 -14.23 9.62
N GLY A 32 11.68 -14.63 8.91
CA GLY A 32 11.73 -15.88 8.16
C GLY A 32 10.76 -15.88 6.96
N ALA A 33 10.57 -14.74 6.33
CA ALA A 33 9.76 -14.63 5.13
C ALA A 33 10.49 -15.22 3.93
N THR A 34 9.78 -15.99 3.12
CA THR A 34 10.26 -16.48 1.81
C THR A 34 9.65 -15.71 0.64
N GLY A 35 8.63 -14.91 0.92
CA GLY A 35 7.99 -14.03 -0.03
C GLY A 35 7.37 -12.82 0.66
N VAL A 36 7.31 -11.71 -0.04
CA VAL A 36 6.76 -10.43 0.44
C VAL A 36 5.79 -9.86 -0.58
N ILE A 37 4.62 -9.46 -0.11
CA ILE A 37 3.68 -8.65 -0.88
C ILE A 37 3.98 -7.20 -0.54
N LEU A 38 4.31 -6.41 -1.56
CA LEU A 38 4.58 -4.99 -1.44
C LEU A 38 3.36 -4.21 -1.92
N HIS A 39 2.90 -3.28 -1.11
CA HIS A 39 1.80 -2.41 -1.46
C HIS A 39 2.26 -0.96 -1.34
N PRO A 40 2.50 -0.25 -2.47
CA PRO A 40 2.83 1.16 -2.43
C PRO A 40 1.58 1.99 -2.14
N GLU A 41 1.75 3.01 -1.34
CA GLU A 41 0.75 4.05 -1.22
C GLU A 41 0.74 4.87 -2.50
N SER A 42 -0.37 4.87 -3.24
CA SER A 42 -0.54 5.73 -4.42
C SER A 42 0.65 5.71 -5.41
N GLY A 43 0.60 6.54 -6.43
CA GLY A 43 1.65 6.66 -7.45
C GLY A 43 2.79 7.61 -7.08
N GLY A 44 3.73 7.77 -7.99
CA GLY A 44 4.80 8.75 -7.88
C GLY A 44 5.96 8.30 -7.00
N ASN A 45 6.32 9.13 -6.04
CA ASN A 45 7.51 8.94 -5.21
C ASN A 45 7.51 7.63 -4.41
N SER A 46 6.35 7.16 -3.97
CA SER A 46 6.19 5.90 -3.25
C SER A 46 6.49 4.67 -4.11
N HIS A 47 6.29 4.74 -5.42
CA HIS A 47 6.68 3.66 -6.33
C HIS A 47 8.20 3.44 -6.32
N VAL A 48 8.99 4.51 -6.24
CA VAL A 48 10.46 4.40 -6.15
C VAL A 48 10.87 3.69 -4.86
N ASP A 49 10.26 4.02 -3.73
CA ASP A 49 10.51 3.32 -2.45
C ASP A 49 10.12 1.85 -2.54
N CYS A 50 8.97 1.55 -3.15
CA CYS A 50 8.47 0.19 -3.36
C CYS A 50 9.44 -0.64 -4.23
N MET A 51 9.89 -0.08 -5.37
CA MET A 51 10.82 -0.74 -6.28
C MET A 51 12.17 -1.02 -5.62
N LEU A 52 12.71 -0.07 -4.85
CA LEU A 52 13.95 -0.29 -4.10
C LEU A 52 13.77 -1.35 -3.00
N THR A 53 12.59 -1.44 -2.40
CA THR A 53 12.28 -2.48 -1.42
C THR A 53 12.18 -3.85 -2.09
N ALA A 54 11.53 -3.95 -3.25
CA ALA A 54 11.52 -5.16 -4.06
C ALA A 54 12.95 -5.60 -4.38
N GLN A 55 13.76 -4.69 -4.91
CA GLN A 55 15.16 -4.96 -5.23
C GLN A 55 15.94 -5.46 -4.01
N ALA A 56 15.74 -4.85 -2.85
CA ALA A 56 16.47 -5.24 -1.63
C ALA A 56 16.07 -6.64 -1.16
N CYS A 57 14.79 -7.00 -1.20
CA CYS A 57 14.29 -8.32 -0.85
C CYS A 57 14.79 -9.40 -1.83
N GLU A 58 14.65 -9.16 -3.13
CA GLU A 58 15.08 -10.12 -4.17
C GLU A 58 16.59 -10.40 -4.10
N LYS A 59 17.40 -9.39 -3.81
CA LYS A 59 18.86 -9.55 -3.65
C LYS A 59 19.26 -10.46 -2.50
N ILE A 60 18.42 -10.66 -1.52
CA ILE A 60 18.67 -11.59 -0.41
C ILE A 60 17.85 -12.89 -0.53
N GLY A 61 17.24 -13.13 -1.70
CA GLY A 61 16.53 -14.36 -2.02
C GLY A 61 15.09 -14.42 -1.50
N ILE A 62 14.49 -13.29 -1.14
CA ILE A 62 13.08 -13.20 -0.76
C ILE A 62 12.28 -12.73 -1.98
N SER A 63 11.41 -13.60 -2.49
CA SER A 63 10.57 -13.29 -3.66
C SER A 63 9.57 -12.17 -3.37
N THR A 64 9.34 -11.31 -4.35
CA THR A 64 8.43 -10.17 -4.18
C THR A 64 7.29 -10.15 -5.20
N VAL A 65 6.13 -9.70 -4.76
CA VAL A 65 4.99 -9.35 -5.60
C VAL A 65 4.55 -7.95 -5.24
N ILE A 66 4.41 -7.09 -6.25
CA ILE A 66 3.88 -5.74 -6.07
C ILE A 66 2.38 -5.77 -6.34
N LEU A 67 1.60 -5.34 -5.38
CA LEU A 67 0.17 -5.13 -5.51
C LEU A 67 -0.08 -3.63 -5.69
N ALA A 68 -0.45 -3.20 -6.89
CA ALA A 68 -0.63 -1.79 -7.24
C ALA A 68 -1.99 -1.54 -7.88
N ALA A 69 -2.57 -0.37 -7.62
CA ALA A 69 -3.79 0.06 -8.28
C ALA A 69 -3.49 0.61 -9.69
N GLU A 70 -4.43 0.45 -10.60
CA GLU A 70 -4.42 1.12 -11.89
C GLU A 70 -4.74 2.60 -11.68
N MET A 71 -3.91 3.47 -12.25
CA MET A 71 -3.91 4.91 -11.97
C MET A 71 -4.53 5.77 -13.07
N GLY A 72 -4.88 5.15 -14.18
CA GLY A 72 -5.52 5.84 -15.31
C GLY A 72 -7.01 6.14 -15.08
N ASP A 73 -7.70 6.55 -16.16
CA ASP A 73 -9.16 6.64 -16.13
C ASP A 73 -9.80 5.26 -15.92
N VAL A 74 -11.14 5.23 -15.82
CA VAL A 74 -11.89 3.99 -15.49
C VAL A 74 -11.64 2.86 -16.51
N GLU A 75 -11.28 3.19 -17.72
CA GLU A 75 -10.98 2.26 -18.83
C GLU A 75 -9.50 1.86 -18.87
N SER A 76 -8.62 2.59 -18.19
CA SER A 76 -7.19 2.36 -18.20
C SER A 76 -6.78 1.26 -17.25
N ARG A 77 -5.97 0.33 -17.75
CA ARG A 77 -5.29 -0.71 -16.95
C ARG A 77 -3.83 -0.38 -16.68
N ASP A 78 -3.48 0.90 -16.75
CA ASP A 78 -2.12 1.36 -16.54
C ASP A 78 -1.85 1.57 -15.04
N VAL A 79 -0.92 0.82 -14.49
CA VAL A 79 -0.44 1.01 -13.12
C VAL A 79 0.49 2.22 -12.97
N SER A 80 0.84 2.89 -14.08
CA SER A 80 1.61 4.15 -14.13
C SER A 80 2.85 4.15 -13.24
N LEU A 81 3.66 3.11 -13.32
CA LEU A 81 4.89 3.00 -12.54
C LEU A 81 5.87 4.10 -12.94
N VAL A 82 6.36 4.86 -11.98
CA VAL A 82 7.32 5.97 -12.19
C VAL A 82 8.76 5.49 -12.21
N ASP A 83 9.02 4.31 -11.66
CA ASP A 83 10.34 3.71 -11.62
C ASP A 83 10.21 2.19 -11.81
N TYR A 84 11.29 1.57 -12.20
CA TYR A 84 11.35 0.13 -12.41
C TYR A 84 12.72 -0.42 -12.04
N VAL A 85 12.72 -1.59 -11.43
CA VAL A 85 13.94 -2.36 -11.17
C VAL A 85 13.82 -3.76 -11.81
N PRO A 86 14.90 -4.27 -12.42
CA PRO A 86 14.86 -5.57 -13.11
C PRO A 86 14.44 -6.74 -12.22
N GLU A 87 14.67 -6.64 -10.94
CA GLU A 87 14.32 -7.66 -9.95
C GLU A 87 12.82 -7.74 -9.70
N ALA A 88 12.05 -6.67 -9.93
CA ALA A 88 10.60 -6.66 -9.76
C ALA A 88 9.92 -7.33 -10.97
N THR A 89 9.73 -8.63 -10.89
CA THR A 89 9.20 -9.46 -12.00
C THR A 89 7.73 -9.79 -11.88
N ALA A 90 7.09 -9.49 -10.75
CA ALA A 90 5.69 -9.81 -10.49
C ALA A 90 4.94 -8.57 -9.98
N ILE A 91 3.97 -8.12 -10.77
CA ILE A 91 3.06 -7.03 -10.43
C ILE A 91 1.64 -7.52 -10.63
N VAL A 92 0.81 -7.34 -9.61
CA VAL A 92 -0.62 -7.68 -9.64
C VAL A 92 -1.43 -6.40 -9.54
N SER A 93 -2.32 -6.21 -10.49
CA SER A 93 -3.29 -5.11 -10.43
C SER A 93 -4.33 -5.39 -9.34
N ALA A 94 -4.56 -4.42 -8.48
CA ALA A 94 -5.66 -4.41 -7.53
C ALA A 94 -6.95 -3.83 -8.14
N GLY A 95 -6.93 -3.51 -9.42
CA GLY A 95 -8.02 -2.87 -10.15
C GLY A 95 -7.89 -1.36 -10.23
N ASN A 96 -8.81 -0.75 -10.98
CA ASN A 96 -8.82 0.69 -11.17
C ASN A 96 -9.23 1.41 -9.88
N ARG A 97 -8.44 2.39 -9.47
CA ARG A 97 -8.64 3.12 -8.22
C ARG A 97 -9.96 3.88 -8.14
N GLU A 98 -10.54 4.26 -9.28
CA GLU A 98 -11.82 4.97 -9.36
C GLU A 98 -13.00 3.99 -9.44
N ALA A 99 -12.76 2.69 -9.57
CA ALA A 99 -13.81 1.67 -9.58
C ALA A 99 -14.54 1.66 -8.25
N LEU A 100 -15.88 1.58 -8.30
CA LEU A 100 -16.71 1.48 -7.11
C LEU A 100 -16.66 0.05 -6.56
N VAL A 101 -16.32 -0.07 -5.29
CA VAL A 101 -16.30 -1.34 -4.55
C VAL A 101 -17.44 -1.35 -3.55
N ALA A 102 -18.23 -2.43 -3.54
CA ALA A 102 -19.20 -2.66 -2.51
C ALA A 102 -18.50 -3.08 -1.21
N ILE A 103 -18.76 -2.37 -0.14
CA ILE A 103 -18.28 -2.70 1.20
C ILE A 103 -19.51 -3.03 2.05
N GLU A 104 -19.52 -4.23 2.58
CA GLU A 104 -20.53 -4.66 3.52
C GLU A 104 -20.50 -3.80 4.79
N LYS A 105 -21.63 -3.70 5.48
CA LYS A 105 -21.67 -3.00 6.77
C LYS A 105 -20.65 -3.60 7.73
N ALA A 106 -19.98 -2.75 8.48
CA ALA A 106 -19.05 -3.20 9.49
C ALA A 106 -19.77 -3.83 10.68
N GLU A 107 -19.35 -5.02 11.11
CA GLU A 107 -19.82 -5.62 12.36
C GLU A 107 -19.32 -4.83 13.58
N ARG A 108 -18.16 -4.20 13.44
CA ARG A 108 -17.54 -3.40 14.50
C ARG A 108 -16.64 -2.33 13.92
N VAL A 109 -16.81 -1.11 14.37
CA VAL A 109 -15.92 0.02 14.07
C VAL A 109 -15.02 0.28 15.27
N LEU A 110 -13.71 0.42 15.02
CA LEU A 110 -12.70 0.77 16.04
C LEU A 110 -12.15 2.16 15.71
N GLY A 111 -12.19 3.07 16.67
CA GLY A 111 -11.68 4.44 16.53
C GLY A 111 -12.75 5.50 16.66
N GLY A 112 -12.39 6.75 16.34
CA GLY A 112 -13.30 7.89 16.39
C GLY A 112 -14.38 7.79 15.32
N VAL A 113 -15.57 7.49 15.74
CA VAL A 113 -16.72 7.18 14.87
C VAL A 113 -17.23 8.40 14.12
N SER A 114 -17.05 9.58 14.69
CA SER A 114 -17.66 10.83 14.18
C SER A 114 -17.22 11.21 12.75
N PHE A 115 -16.00 10.90 12.37
CA PHE A 115 -15.52 11.19 11.01
C PHE A 115 -16.02 10.14 10.01
N LEU A 116 -15.99 8.87 10.37
CA LEU A 116 -16.49 7.78 9.52
C LEU A 116 -18.01 7.84 9.37
N GLU A 117 -18.74 8.14 10.42
CA GLU A 117 -20.20 8.33 10.37
C GLU A 117 -20.62 9.46 9.46
N SER A 118 -19.86 10.56 9.42
CA SER A 118 -20.16 11.68 8.54
C SER A 118 -19.89 11.40 7.06
N MET A 119 -19.01 10.44 6.76
CA MET A 119 -18.58 10.15 5.39
C MET A 119 -19.07 8.81 4.84
N LEU A 120 -19.25 7.79 5.67
CA LEU A 120 -19.39 6.42 5.21
C LEU A 120 -20.57 5.65 5.84
N GLY A 121 -21.29 6.17 6.85
CA GLY A 121 -22.39 5.42 7.48
C GLY A 121 -22.01 3.95 7.71
N ALA A 122 -21.09 3.67 8.62
CA ALA A 122 -20.47 2.34 8.77
C ALA A 122 -21.46 1.20 9.09
N ASP A 123 -22.69 1.53 9.39
CA ASP A 123 -23.81 0.64 9.69
C ASP A 123 -24.63 0.22 8.47
N GLU A 124 -24.29 0.74 7.27
CA GLU A 124 -24.94 0.41 6.01
C GLU A 124 -23.96 -0.14 4.98
N GLU A 125 -24.48 -0.90 4.01
CA GLU A 125 -23.70 -1.29 2.81
C GLU A 125 -23.41 -0.06 1.97
N GLN A 126 -22.16 0.10 1.55
CA GLN A 126 -21.72 1.26 0.79
C GLN A 126 -20.98 0.90 -0.48
N LYS A 127 -21.05 1.81 -1.47
CA LYS A 127 -20.22 1.76 -2.66
C LYS A 127 -19.26 2.93 -2.65
N ILE A 128 -17.99 2.63 -2.47
CA ILE A 128 -16.93 3.64 -2.42
C ILE A 128 -15.89 3.40 -3.51
N PRO A 129 -15.22 4.44 -4.02
CA PRO A 129 -14.10 4.26 -4.92
C PRO A 129 -12.98 3.44 -4.27
N LEU A 130 -12.38 2.54 -5.04
CA LEU A 130 -11.25 1.72 -4.59
C LEU A 130 -10.09 2.57 -4.06
N ASN A 131 -9.88 3.75 -4.67
CA ASN A 131 -8.93 4.74 -4.22
C ASN A 131 -9.15 5.15 -2.75
N PHE A 132 -10.39 5.29 -2.33
CA PHE A 132 -10.72 5.63 -0.95
C PHE A 132 -10.29 4.53 0.02
N TYR A 133 -10.50 3.28 -0.36
CA TYR A 133 -10.09 2.12 0.42
C TYR A 133 -8.56 2.02 0.53
N PHE A 134 -7.85 2.15 -0.59
CA PHE A 134 -6.38 2.11 -0.59
C PHE A 134 -5.76 3.29 0.14
N CYS A 135 -6.31 4.49 -0.01
CA CYS A 135 -5.83 5.65 0.72
C CYS A 135 -6.16 5.59 2.21
N ALA A 136 -7.31 5.02 2.57
CA ALA A 136 -7.68 4.81 3.97
C ALA A 136 -6.77 3.79 4.67
N THR A 137 -6.14 2.90 3.92
CA THR A 137 -5.11 1.98 4.43
C THR A 137 -3.71 2.58 4.38
N SER A 138 -3.57 3.85 4.04
CA SER A 138 -2.28 4.54 4.03
C SER A 138 -1.64 4.53 5.40
N GLN A 139 -0.54 3.81 5.50
CA GLN A 139 0.18 3.57 6.74
C GLN A 139 0.90 4.81 7.28
N ILE A 140 1.02 5.83 6.47
CA ILE A 140 1.68 7.09 6.87
C ILE A 140 0.70 8.11 7.47
N GLY A 141 -0.56 7.71 7.63
CA GLY A 141 -1.56 8.61 8.20
C GLY A 141 -1.78 9.87 7.36
N ALA A 142 -1.72 9.75 6.03
CA ALA A 142 -2.02 10.86 5.12
C ALA A 142 -3.43 11.42 5.34
N TRP A 143 -4.27 10.61 5.93
CA TRP A 143 -5.60 10.97 6.44
C TRP A 143 -5.57 10.79 7.96
N ASN A 144 -6.10 11.72 8.69
CA ASN A 144 -6.15 11.71 10.17
C ASN A 144 -6.85 10.48 10.78
N ILE A 145 -7.40 9.60 9.96
CA ILE A 145 -8.15 8.40 10.36
C ILE A 145 -7.33 7.44 11.22
N SER A 146 -6.02 7.38 11.03
CA SER A 146 -5.15 6.48 11.80
C SER A 146 -4.51 7.13 13.02
N MET A 147 -4.60 8.44 13.16
CA MET A 147 -3.87 9.22 14.17
C MET A 147 -4.75 9.72 15.32
N ASP A 148 -6.05 9.85 15.11
CA ASP A 148 -6.99 10.32 16.14
C ASP A 148 -7.45 9.24 17.11
N ALA A 149 -6.88 8.05 17.03
CA ALA A 149 -7.22 6.92 17.90
C ALA A 149 -6.36 6.82 19.17
N MET A 150 -5.60 7.85 19.51
CA MET A 150 -4.79 7.90 20.74
C MET A 150 -5.39 8.83 21.78
#